data_d26d7a1fa1d0f494b478b4f4f62fe47a
#
_entry.id   d26d7a1fa1d0f494b478b4f4f62fe47a
#
_cell.length_a   1.000
_cell.length_b   1.000
_cell.length_c   1.000
_cell.angle_alpha   90.00
_cell.angle_beta   90.00
_cell.angle_gamma   90.00
#
_symmetry.space_group_name_H-M   'P 1'
#
loop_
_entity.id
_entity.type
_entity.pdbx_description
1 polymer ?
#
loop_
_entity_poly.entity_id
_entity_poly.type
_entity_poly.pdbx_seq_one_letter_code
_entity_poly.pdbx_strand_id
1 'polypeptide(L)'
;MRYVVGSVRLVGLFFLTIFIFFVAIGILPVLQVRSRAKVIKTLAPVIPWVLGMKVLVKGQIPNAAAARGLREDGPGYLVSANHISFMDIFLMDSILPVRFIAKKEIGSWPVFGPITTHVGTIYIDRSRKRAVLEVAEAMA
;
A
#
# COMPACT_ATOMS: atom_id res chain seq x y z
N MET A 1 5.55 19.85 -26.30
CA MET A 1 6.37 18.83 -25.61
C MET A 1 5.82 18.43 -24.23
N ARG A 2 5.50 19.35 -23.31
CA ARG A 2 4.95 19.04 -21.95
C ARG A 2 3.63 18.25 -22.00
N TYR A 3 2.70 18.61 -22.88
CA TYR A 3 1.39 17.92 -23.02
C TYR A 3 1.54 16.48 -23.53
N VAL A 4 2.44 16.25 -24.49
CA VAL A 4 2.71 14.89 -25.02
C VAL A 4 3.25 13.98 -23.92
N VAL A 5 4.21 14.47 -23.13
CA VAL A 5 4.74 13.72 -21.99
C VAL A 5 3.66 13.42 -20.95
N GLY A 6 2.79 14.40 -20.67
CA GLY A 6 1.66 14.22 -19.75
C GLY A 6 0.67 13.17 -20.25
N SER A 7 0.29 13.21 -21.52
CA SER A 7 -0.63 12.23 -22.13
C SER A 7 -0.05 10.81 -22.10
N VAL A 8 1.22 10.64 -22.45
CA VAL A 8 1.91 9.33 -22.40
C VAL A 8 1.93 8.77 -20.96
N ARG A 9 2.20 9.63 -19.96
CA ARG A 9 2.17 9.22 -18.55
C ARG A 9 0.78 8.79 -18.08
N LEU A 10 -0.27 9.52 -18.48
CA LEU A 10 -1.66 9.16 -18.14
C LEU A 10 -2.06 7.81 -18.74
N VAL A 11 -1.73 7.59 -20.01
CA VAL A 11 -1.96 6.30 -20.68
C VAL A 11 -1.19 5.18 -19.99
N GLY A 12 0.07 5.42 -19.67
CA GLY A 12 0.90 4.46 -18.92
C GLY A 12 0.32 4.15 -17.54
N LEU A 13 -0.15 5.16 -16.82
CA LEU A 13 -0.77 5.00 -15.51
C LEU A 13 -2.08 4.19 -15.60
N PHE A 14 -2.88 4.41 -16.63
CA PHE A 14 -4.11 3.64 -16.86
C PHE A 14 -3.81 2.14 -17.03
N PHE A 15 -2.91 1.78 -17.93
CA PHE A 15 -2.53 0.37 -18.13
C PHE A 15 -1.85 -0.24 -16.90
N LEU A 16 -1.02 0.53 -16.20
CA LEU A 16 -0.38 0.10 -14.96
C LEU A 16 -1.42 -0.19 -13.87
N THR A 17 -2.45 0.63 -13.73
CA THR A 17 -3.53 0.42 -12.77
C THR A 17 -4.29 -0.88 -13.07
N ILE A 18 -4.60 -1.13 -14.35
CA ILE A 18 -5.22 -2.38 -14.79
C ILE A 18 -4.31 -3.58 -14.46
N PHE A 19 -3.03 -3.47 -14.77
CA PHE A 19 -2.05 -4.53 -14.47
C PHE A 19 -1.98 -4.83 -12.96
N ILE A 20 -1.85 -3.79 -12.13
CA ILE A 20 -1.82 -3.93 -10.66
C ILE A 20 -3.12 -4.55 -10.15
N PHE A 21 -4.26 -4.19 -10.73
CA PHE A 21 -5.55 -4.79 -10.37
C PHE A 21 -5.56 -6.31 -10.61
N PHE A 22 -5.11 -6.76 -11.78
CA PHE A 22 -5.03 -8.19 -12.08
C PHE A 22 -4.01 -8.93 -11.20
N VAL A 23 -2.87 -8.30 -10.90
CA VAL A 23 -1.90 -8.85 -9.95
C VAL A 23 -2.52 -8.97 -8.55
N ALA A 24 -3.25 -7.96 -8.11
CA ALA A 24 -3.87 -7.94 -6.78
C ALA A 24 -4.96 -9.01 -6.63
N ILE A 25 -5.76 -9.24 -7.66
CA ILE A 25 -6.87 -10.21 -7.60
C ILE A 25 -6.39 -11.63 -7.94
N GLY A 26 -5.52 -11.78 -8.93
CA GLY A 26 -5.12 -13.10 -9.44
C GLY A 26 -3.90 -13.69 -8.74
N ILE A 27 -2.92 -12.87 -8.40
CA ILE A 27 -1.63 -13.34 -7.89
C ILE A 27 -1.55 -13.21 -6.37
N LEU A 28 -1.87 -12.04 -5.81
CA LEU A 28 -1.70 -11.82 -4.37
C LEU A 28 -2.46 -12.82 -3.47
N PRO A 29 -3.70 -13.24 -3.77
CA PRO A 29 -4.43 -14.17 -2.90
C PRO A 29 -3.74 -15.53 -2.71
N VAL A 30 -3.06 -16.00 -3.75
CA VAL A 30 -2.39 -17.31 -3.74
C VAL A 30 -0.97 -17.28 -3.17
N LEU A 31 -0.42 -16.08 -2.97
CA LEU A 31 0.91 -15.92 -2.41
C LEU A 31 0.89 -15.94 -0.87
N GLN A 32 1.97 -16.47 -0.30
CA GLN A 32 2.26 -16.30 1.13
C GLN A 32 2.51 -14.82 1.46
N VAL A 33 2.26 -14.41 2.71
CA VAL A 33 2.36 -13.01 3.17
C VAL A 33 3.74 -12.40 2.88
N ARG A 34 4.82 -13.17 3.10
CA ARG A 34 6.20 -12.72 2.79
C ARG A 34 6.40 -12.44 1.29
N SER A 35 5.83 -13.27 0.44
CA SER A 35 5.91 -13.12 -1.02
C SER A 35 5.06 -11.94 -1.50
N ARG A 36 3.89 -11.71 -0.91
CA ARG A 36 3.07 -10.50 -1.17
C ARG A 36 3.86 -9.23 -0.90
N ALA A 37 4.58 -9.16 0.23
CA ALA A 37 5.42 -8.00 0.56
C ALA A 37 6.49 -7.71 -0.51
N LYS A 38 7.12 -8.77 -1.05
CA LYS A 38 8.09 -8.61 -2.15
C LYS A 38 7.45 -8.06 -3.42
N VAL A 39 6.29 -8.60 -3.82
CA VAL A 39 5.55 -8.12 -4.99
C VAL A 39 5.15 -6.65 -4.83
N ILE A 40 4.60 -6.27 -3.68
CA ILE A 40 4.21 -4.89 -3.38
C ILE A 40 5.43 -3.96 -3.46
N LYS A 41 6.54 -4.33 -2.80
CA LYS A 41 7.78 -3.54 -2.81
C LYS A 41 8.35 -3.36 -4.22
N THR A 42 8.15 -4.33 -5.10
CA THR A 42 8.63 -4.26 -6.50
C THR A 42 7.73 -3.39 -7.37
N LEU A 43 6.42 -3.45 -7.18
CA LEU A 43 5.46 -2.75 -8.03
C LEU A 43 5.14 -1.32 -7.55
N ALA A 44 5.14 -1.08 -6.25
CA ALA A 44 4.79 0.23 -5.69
C ALA A 44 5.63 1.40 -6.24
N PRO A 45 6.95 1.29 -6.45
CA PRO A 45 7.75 2.40 -6.98
C PRO A 45 7.45 2.75 -8.44
N VAL A 46 6.80 1.86 -9.18
CA VAL A 46 6.52 2.08 -10.61
C VAL A 46 5.53 3.24 -10.80
N ILE A 47 4.54 3.38 -9.92
CA ILE A 47 3.55 4.48 -10.01
C ILE A 47 4.21 5.86 -9.82
N PRO A 48 4.94 6.14 -8.73
CA PRO A 48 5.67 7.40 -8.59
C PRO A 48 6.64 7.65 -9.75
N TRP A 49 7.31 6.61 -10.23
CA TRP A 49 8.24 6.72 -11.35
C TRP A 49 7.54 7.14 -12.66
N VAL A 50 6.41 6.52 -13.01
CA VAL A 50 5.60 6.89 -14.19
C VAL A 50 5.14 8.35 -14.10
N LEU A 51 4.78 8.80 -12.90
CA LEU A 51 4.39 10.18 -12.65
C LEU A 51 5.57 11.17 -12.66
N GLY A 52 6.81 10.66 -12.71
CA GLY A 52 8.03 11.46 -12.69
C GLY A 52 8.36 12.03 -11.33
N MET A 53 7.87 11.41 -10.26
CA MET A 53 8.16 11.78 -8.89
C MET A 53 9.56 11.30 -8.50
N LYS A 54 10.29 12.14 -7.78
CA LYS A 54 11.58 11.78 -7.17
C LYS A 54 11.36 11.51 -5.70
N VAL A 55 11.63 10.29 -5.27
CA VAL A 55 11.52 9.90 -3.86
C VAL A 55 12.86 10.13 -3.18
N LEU A 56 12.88 10.97 -2.15
CA LEU A 56 14.06 11.24 -1.35
C LEU A 56 13.86 10.67 0.05
N VAL A 57 14.67 9.68 0.40
CA VAL A 57 14.64 9.04 1.72
C VAL A 57 15.77 9.61 2.56
N LYS A 58 15.44 10.10 3.77
CA LYS A 58 16.41 10.54 4.77
C LYS A 58 16.18 9.78 6.07
N GLY A 59 17.23 9.24 6.67
CA GLY A 59 17.17 8.47 7.90
C GLY A 59 17.27 6.96 7.69
N GLN A 60 16.97 6.21 8.74
CA GLN A 60 17.05 4.75 8.72
C GLN A 60 15.68 4.14 8.41
N ILE A 61 15.65 3.18 7.50
CA ILE A 61 14.44 2.43 7.15
C ILE A 61 14.39 1.18 8.03
N PRO A 62 13.30 0.94 8.78
CA PRO A 62 13.10 -0.30 9.50
C PRO A 62 13.10 -1.52 8.58
N ASN A 63 13.38 -2.71 9.15
CA ASN A 63 13.26 -3.94 8.39
C ASN A 63 11.80 -4.15 7.93
N ALA A 64 11.61 -4.43 6.64
CA ALA A 64 10.29 -4.61 6.05
C ALA A 64 9.48 -5.76 6.68
N ALA A 65 10.14 -6.82 7.15
CA ALA A 65 9.46 -7.91 7.87
C ALA A 65 8.91 -7.43 9.22
N ALA A 66 9.71 -6.65 9.96
CA ALA A 66 9.28 -6.06 11.24
C ALA A 66 8.13 -5.06 11.06
N ALA A 67 8.16 -4.25 10.00
CA ALA A 67 7.12 -3.28 9.71
C ALA A 67 5.75 -3.91 9.40
N ARG A 68 5.73 -5.15 8.91
CA ARG A 68 4.50 -5.92 8.67
C ARG A 68 4.09 -6.84 9.82
N GLY A 69 4.79 -6.79 10.94
CA GLY A 69 4.56 -7.73 12.03
C GLY A 69 4.89 -9.19 11.66
N LEU A 70 5.82 -9.39 10.71
CA LEU A 70 6.22 -10.72 10.25
C LEU A 70 7.49 -11.24 10.96
N ARG A 71 8.00 -10.53 11.96
CA ARG A 71 9.10 -11.00 12.79
C ARG A 71 8.55 -11.90 13.89
N GLU A 72 9.22 -13.03 14.06
CA GLU A 72 8.95 -13.96 15.15
C GLU A 72 9.65 -13.52 16.46
N ASP A 73 10.61 -12.59 16.37
CA ASP A 73 11.60 -12.27 17.40
C ASP A 73 11.68 -10.78 17.76
N GLY A 74 10.59 -10.04 17.69
CA GLY A 74 10.61 -8.64 18.09
C GLY A 74 9.33 -7.86 17.90
N PRO A 75 9.20 -6.67 18.54
CA PRO A 75 8.01 -5.84 18.41
C PRO A 75 7.83 -5.35 16.97
N GLY A 76 6.59 -5.26 16.52
CA GLY A 76 6.23 -4.62 15.27
C GLY A 76 6.45 -3.10 15.33
N TYR A 77 6.39 -2.44 14.20
CA TYR A 77 6.45 -0.97 14.11
C TYR A 77 5.07 -0.40 13.79
N LEU A 78 4.67 0.61 14.54
CA LEU A 78 3.57 1.51 14.16
C LEU A 78 4.18 2.68 13.39
N VAL A 79 3.80 2.79 12.12
CA VAL A 79 4.27 3.88 11.25
C VAL A 79 3.19 4.95 11.17
N SER A 80 3.53 6.17 11.58
CA SER A 80 2.66 7.34 11.45
C SER A 80 3.28 8.32 10.45
N ALA A 81 2.47 8.84 9.55
CA ALA A 81 2.90 9.77 8.52
C ALA A 81 1.83 10.83 8.24
N ASN A 82 2.25 12.02 7.80
CA ASN A 82 1.34 12.97 7.19
C ASN A 82 0.78 12.35 5.91
N HIS A 83 -0.55 12.36 5.79
CA HIS A 83 -1.23 11.80 4.63
C HIS A 83 -2.01 12.90 3.90
N ILE A 84 -1.48 13.33 2.77
CA ILE A 84 -2.01 14.46 1.99
C ILE A 84 -2.65 13.96 0.70
N SER A 85 -2.15 12.85 0.15
CA SER A 85 -2.54 12.35 -1.15
C SER A 85 -2.61 10.82 -1.18
N PHE A 86 -3.48 10.30 -2.03
CA PHE A 86 -3.51 8.87 -2.36
C PHE A 86 -2.14 8.31 -2.82
N MET A 87 -1.29 9.17 -3.36
CA MET A 87 0.07 8.80 -3.75
C MET A 87 0.96 8.38 -2.59
N ASP A 88 0.67 8.84 -1.38
CA ASP A 88 1.45 8.50 -0.18
C ASP A 88 1.47 7.00 0.09
N ILE A 89 0.39 6.29 -0.27
CA ILE A 89 0.29 4.83 -0.16
C ILE A 89 1.39 4.16 -1.00
N PHE A 90 1.53 4.55 -2.27
CA PHE A 90 2.53 3.99 -3.17
C PHE A 90 3.95 4.42 -2.79
N LEU A 91 4.12 5.66 -2.31
CA LEU A 91 5.41 6.15 -1.82
C LEU A 91 5.86 5.37 -0.59
N MET A 92 4.97 5.16 0.37
CA MET A 92 5.27 4.36 1.57
C MET A 92 5.60 2.91 1.21
N ASP A 93 4.77 2.25 0.41
CA ASP A 93 4.99 0.86 0.00
C ASP A 93 6.24 0.67 -0.87
N SER A 94 6.68 1.72 -1.58
CA SER A 94 7.93 1.68 -2.35
C SER A 94 9.18 1.63 -1.46
N ILE A 95 9.09 2.23 -0.28
CA ILE A 95 10.19 2.31 0.69
C ILE A 95 10.07 1.16 1.69
N LEU A 96 8.91 1.03 2.31
CA LEU A 96 8.62 0.12 3.39
C LEU A 96 7.21 -0.44 3.22
N PRO A 97 7.04 -1.66 2.70
CA PRO A 97 5.73 -2.28 2.58
C PRO A 97 5.09 -2.44 3.97
N VAL A 98 4.01 -1.73 4.22
CA VAL A 98 3.29 -1.71 5.49
C VAL A 98 1.84 -2.21 5.33
N ARG A 99 1.16 -2.49 6.44
CA ARG A 99 -0.29 -2.70 6.45
C ARG A 99 -0.94 -1.36 6.78
N PHE A 100 -1.73 -0.83 5.84
CA PHE A 100 -2.43 0.43 6.04
C PHE A 100 -3.68 0.24 6.89
N ILE A 101 -4.04 1.29 7.63
CA ILE A 101 -5.34 1.39 8.31
C ILE A 101 -6.21 2.34 7.49
N ALA A 102 -7.33 1.86 7.01
CA ALA A 102 -8.23 2.61 6.15
C ALA A 102 -9.67 2.58 6.63
N LYS A 103 -10.49 3.52 6.14
CA LYS A 103 -11.94 3.48 6.38
C LYS A 103 -12.57 2.24 5.74
N LYS A 104 -13.56 1.65 6.43
CA LYS A 104 -14.29 0.46 5.98
C LYS A 104 -14.89 0.63 4.58
N GLU A 105 -15.38 1.82 4.26
CA GLU A 105 -16.02 2.13 2.98
C GLU A 105 -15.07 1.96 1.80
N ILE A 106 -13.76 2.12 2.00
CA ILE A 106 -12.76 1.91 0.94
C ILE A 106 -12.74 0.46 0.47
N GLY A 107 -13.01 -0.49 1.35
CA GLY A 107 -13.11 -1.91 1.00
C GLY A 107 -14.24 -2.23 0.00
N SER A 108 -15.27 -1.39 -0.06
CA SER A 108 -16.38 -1.54 -1.01
C SER A 108 -16.17 -0.80 -2.34
N TRP A 109 -15.09 -0.03 -2.50
CA TRP A 109 -14.84 0.68 -3.74
C TRP A 109 -14.51 -0.28 -4.88
N PRO A 110 -15.11 -0.09 -6.07
CA PRO A 110 -14.74 -0.87 -7.24
C PRO A 110 -13.25 -0.65 -7.55
N VAL A 111 -12.55 -1.67 -8.00
CA VAL A 111 -11.11 -1.68 -8.29
C VAL A 111 -10.23 -1.56 -7.03
N PHE A 112 -10.38 -0.50 -6.23
CA PHE A 112 -9.52 -0.25 -5.06
C PHE A 112 -9.82 -1.16 -3.87
N GLY A 113 -11.08 -1.51 -3.62
CA GLY A 113 -11.48 -2.41 -2.54
C GLY A 113 -10.75 -3.76 -2.62
N PRO A 114 -10.84 -4.50 -3.72
CA PRO A 114 -10.08 -5.73 -3.91
C PRO A 114 -8.58 -5.56 -3.76
N ILE A 115 -7.99 -4.50 -4.33
CA ILE A 115 -6.55 -4.24 -4.21
C ILE A 115 -6.16 -4.06 -2.75
N THR A 116 -6.82 -3.14 -2.03
CA THR A 116 -6.50 -2.82 -0.63
C THR A 116 -6.71 -4.01 0.29
N THR A 117 -7.74 -4.83 0.05
CA THR A 117 -7.99 -6.06 0.81
C THR A 117 -6.83 -7.06 0.64
N HIS A 118 -6.40 -7.31 -0.60
CA HIS A 118 -5.36 -8.31 -0.86
C HIS A 118 -3.95 -7.85 -0.47
N VAL A 119 -3.70 -6.54 -0.42
CA VAL A 119 -2.44 -6.02 0.18
C VAL A 119 -2.46 -6.02 1.70
N GLY A 120 -3.56 -6.42 2.34
CA GLY A 120 -3.66 -6.62 3.79
C GLY A 120 -4.01 -5.35 4.56
N THR A 121 -4.76 -4.43 3.97
CA THR A 121 -5.28 -3.24 4.66
C THR A 121 -6.20 -3.62 5.82
N ILE A 122 -6.04 -2.97 6.95
CA ILE A 122 -6.91 -3.09 8.12
C ILE A 122 -8.00 -2.04 8.01
N TYR A 123 -9.26 -2.48 7.98
CA TYR A 123 -10.39 -1.54 7.86
C TYR A 123 -10.94 -1.16 9.23
N ILE A 124 -11.19 0.13 9.42
CA ILE A 124 -11.78 0.68 10.64
C ILE A 124 -13.14 1.32 10.35
N ASP A 125 -14.13 0.92 11.12
CA ASP A 125 -15.44 1.59 11.16
C ASP A 125 -15.41 2.69 12.22
N ARG A 126 -15.17 3.93 11.79
CA ARG A 126 -15.03 5.09 12.69
C ARG A 126 -16.33 5.50 13.38
N SER A 127 -17.48 4.95 12.99
CA SER A 127 -18.77 5.20 13.67
C SER A 127 -18.87 4.45 15.00
N ARG A 128 -18.06 3.41 15.20
CA ARG A 128 -18.10 2.54 16.38
C ARG A 128 -17.05 2.96 17.40
N LYS A 129 -17.47 3.23 18.64
CA LYS A 129 -16.56 3.63 19.75
C LYS A 129 -15.46 2.60 20.04
N ARG A 130 -15.70 1.30 19.76
CA ARG A 130 -14.74 0.20 19.96
C ARG A 130 -13.80 -0.05 18.77
N ALA A 131 -13.96 0.69 17.68
CA ALA A 131 -13.17 0.48 16.47
C ALA A 131 -11.66 0.60 16.69
N VAL A 132 -11.23 1.44 17.63
CA VAL A 132 -9.80 1.57 17.99
C VAL A 132 -9.27 0.30 18.64
N LEU A 133 -10.05 -0.35 19.50
CA LEU A 133 -9.66 -1.61 20.13
C LEU A 133 -9.56 -2.73 19.10
N GLU A 134 -10.52 -2.83 18.17
CA GLU A 134 -10.51 -3.81 17.09
C GLU A 134 -9.26 -3.65 16.20
N VAL A 135 -8.81 -2.42 15.95
CA VAL A 135 -7.56 -2.17 15.20
C VAL A 135 -6.34 -2.57 16.03
N ALA A 136 -6.32 -2.28 17.32
CA ALA A 136 -5.21 -2.67 18.20
C ALA A 136 -5.07 -4.20 18.27
N GLU A 137 -6.17 -4.94 18.37
CA GLU A 137 -6.18 -6.41 18.32
C GLU A 137 -5.71 -6.95 16.96
N ALA A 138 -6.09 -6.31 15.84
CA ALA A 138 -5.66 -6.69 14.51
C ALA A 138 -4.19 -6.39 14.21
N MET A 139 -3.55 -5.56 15.05
CA MET A 139 -2.11 -5.21 14.96
C MET A 139 -1.23 -6.06 15.89
N ALA A 140 -1.81 -6.67 16.92
CA ALA A 140 -1.11 -7.56 17.85
C ALA A 140 -0.81 -8.93 17.23
#